data_498c9542edf8d1c30bba70ab746879cb
#
_entry.id   498c9542edf8d1c30bba70ab746879cb
#
_cell.length_a   1.000
_cell.length_b   1.000
_cell.length_c   1.000
_cell.angle_alpha   90.00
_cell.angle_beta   90.00
_cell.angle_gamma   90.00
#
_symmetry.space_group_name_H-M   'P 1'
#
loop_
_entity.id
_entity.type
_entity.pdbx_description
1 polymer ?
#
loop_
_entity_poly.entity_id
_entity_poly.type
_entity_poly.pdbx_seq_one_letter_code
_entity_poly.pdbx_strand_id
1 'polypeptide(L)'
;MASAVLRAYNCPVPSNLIEITDSNFDDEVIRSSTPVLVDFSAEWCAPCKKLAPIVADLARQLENRLKVGHLDVEVSPATAAQFGVMSMPTLIFFKEGKPAHQMVGAASRQALEQAILKVLA
;
A
#
# COMPACT_ATOMS: atom_id res chain seq x y z
N MET A 1 -5.82 19.89 12.60
CA MET A 1 -5.73 18.86 11.69
C MET A 1 -6.59 18.95 10.48
N ALA A 2 -6.25 19.86 9.63
CA ALA A 2 -6.97 20.05 8.39
C ALA A 2 -7.02 18.76 7.57
N SER A 3 -5.94 17.99 7.58
CA SER A 3 -5.89 16.76 6.81
C SER A 3 -6.91 15.73 7.27
N ALA A 4 -7.20 15.69 8.56
CA ALA A 4 -8.20 14.76 9.08
C ALA A 4 -9.59 15.14 8.59
N VAL A 5 -9.87 16.43 8.52
CA VAL A 5 -11.16 16.90 8.02
C VAL A 5 -11.32 16.54 6.55
N LEU A 6 -10.30 16.77 5.76
CA LEU A 6 -10.35 16.44 4.34
C LEU A 6 -10.55 14.95 4.11
N ARG A 7 -9.94 14.13 4.91
CA ARG A 7 -10.07 12.70 4.77
C ARG A 7 -11.49 12.22 5.03
N ALA A 8 -12.24 12.95 5.84
CA ALA A 8 -13.61 12.58 6.12
C ALA A 8 -14.46 12.56 4.87
N TYR A 9 -14.11 13.34 3.87
CA TYR A 9 -14.83 13.36 2.62
C TYR A 9 -14.38 12.32 1.63
N ASN A 10 -13.15 11.83 1.76
CA ASN A 10 -12.51 11.04 0.73
C ASN A 10 -12.16 9.64 1.21
N CYS A 11 -12.97 9.03 2.04
CA CYS A 11 -12.66 7.73 2.59
C CYS A 11 -11.32 7.81 3.33
N PRO A 12 -11.32 8.29 4.56
CA PRO A 12 -10.10 8.57 5.27
C PRO A 12 -9.17 7.37 5.34
N VAL A 13 -7.90 7.66 5.18
CA VAL A 13 -6.84 6.67 5.34
C VAL A 13 -6.71 6.42 6.85
N PRO A 14 -6.77 5.17 7.30
CA PRO A 14 -6.56 4.86 8.71
C PRO A 14 -5.21 5.37 9.20
N SER A 15 -5.13 5.67 10.48
CA SER A 15 -3.92 6.27 11.05
C SER A 15 -2.68 5.39 10.88
N ASN A 16 -2.85 4.09 10.77
CA ASN A 16 -1.73 3.16 10.60
C ASN A 16 -1.43 2.85 9.13
N LEU A 17 -2.11 3.51 8.21
CA LEU A 17 -1.86 3.39 6.78
C LEU A 17 -1.14 4.65 6.33
N ILE A 18 0.04 4.48 5.76
CA ILE A 18 0.91 5.60 5.42
C ILE A 18 0.67 6.03 3.99
N GLU A 19 0.60 7.33 3.78
CA GLU A 19 0.53 7.85 2.41
C GLU A 19 1.94 7.87 1.83
N ILE A 20 2.16 7.08 0.79
CA ILE A 20 3.45 7.00 0.11
C ILE A 20 3.41 7.89 -1.13
N THR A 21 4.47 8.65 -1.33
CA THR A 21 4.60 9.54 -2.47
C THR A 21 5.97 9.37 -3.09
N ASP A 22 6.18 9.96 -4.28
CA ASP A 22 7.49 9.95 -4.90
C ASP A 22 8.54 10.56 -3.99
N SER A 23 8.17 11.53 -3.16
CA SER A 23 9.14 12.22 -2.32
C SER A 23 9.50 11.47 -1.06
N ASN A 24 8.61 10.61 -0.53
CA ASN A 24 8.90 9.90 0.71
C ASN A 24 9.15 8.40 0.52
N PHE A 25 9.11 7.92 -0.71
CA PHE A 25 9.22 6.49 -0.97
C PHE A 25 10.52 5.90 -0.39
N ASP A 26 11.64 6.55 -0.62
CA ASP A 26 12.91 6.05 -0.13
C ASP A 26 12.91 5.94 1.38
N ASP A 27 12.45 6.98 2.07
CA ASP A 27 12.47 6.99 3.53
C ASP A 27 11.49 5.98 4.11
N GLU A 28 10.30 5.88 3.54
CA GLU A 28 9.25 5.06 4.12
C GLU A 28 9.34 3.59 3.73
N VAL A 29 9.87 3.30 2.55
CA VAL A 29 9.89 1.95 2.02
C VAL A 29 11.30 1.38 1.94
N ILE A 30 12.19 2.04 1.23
CA ILE A 30 13.52 1.49 0.98
C ILE A 30 14.33 1.40 2.26
N ARG A 31 14.24 2.40 3.11
CA ARG A 31 14.99 2.44 4.37
C ARG A 31 14.28 1.81 5.54
N SER A 32 13.10 1.25 5.31
CA SER A 32 12.33 0.64 6.39
C SER A 32 13.01 -0.61 6.92
N SER A 33 13.09 -0.72 8.24
CA SER A 33 13.60 -1.93 8.89
C SER A 33 12.52 -3.01 8.99
N THR A 34 11.28 -2.64 8.71
CA THR A 34 10.12 -3.53 8.75
C THR A 34 9.67 -3.81 7.32
N PRO A 35 9.19 -5.01 7.01
CA PRO A 35 8.61 -5.25 5.69
C PRO A 35 7.46 -4.28 5.41
N VAL A 36 7.34 -3.87 4.16
CA VAL A 36 6.36 -2.86 3.73
C VAL A 36 5.50 -3.41 2.62
N LEU A 37 4.20 -3.22 2.74
CA LEU A 37 3.25 -3.46 1.66
C LEU A 37 2.85 -2.12 1.09
N VAL A 38 3.06 -1.92 -0.21
CA VAL A 38 2.63 -0.71 -0.89
C VAL A 38 1.47 -1.05 -1.81
N ASP A 39 0.35 -0.38 -1.60
CA ASP A 39 -0.86 -0.53 -2.41
C ASP A 39 -0.88 0.58 -3.44
N PHE A 40 -0.57 0.24 -4.69
CA PHE A 40 -0.61 1.18 -5.80
C PHE A 40 -2.04 1.26 -6.31
N SER A 41 -2.61 2.43 -6.27
CA SER A 41 -4.04 2.63 -6.46
C SER A 41 -4.31 3.91 -7.24
N ALA A 42 -5.57 4.12 -7.62
CA ALA A 42 -6.01 5.34 -8.27
C ALA A 42 -7.45 5.61 -7.84
N GLU A 43 -7.83 6.89 -7.82
CA GLU A 43 -9.17 7.27 -7.38
C GLU A 43 -10.27 6.68 -8.25
N TRP A 44 -10.00 6.56 -9.55
CA TRP A 44 -11.01 6.07 -10.49
C TRP A 44 -11.11 4.54 -10.52
N CYS A 45 -10.33 3.86 -9.74
CA CYS A 45 -10.22 2.40 -9.79
C CYS A 45 -11.23 1.75 -8.84
N ALA A 46 -12.29 1.16 -9.37
CA ALA A 46 -13.30 0.51 -8.55
C ALA A 46 -12.75 -0.70 -7.77
N PRO A 47 -11.97 -1.59 -8.38
CA PRO A 47 -11.39 -2.70 -7.61
C PRO A 47 -10.49 -2.23 -6.48
N CYS A 48 -9.79 -1.10 -6.67
CA CYS A 48 -8.95 -0.53 -5.61
C CYS A 48 -9.80 -0.13 -4.40
N LYS A 49 -10.95 0.45 -4.66
CA LYS A 49 -11.86 0.88 -3.60
C LYS A 49 -12.40 -0.30 -2.81
N LYS A 50 -12.67 -1.40 -3.48
CA LYS A 50 -13.13 -2.61 -2.81
C LYS A 50 -12.03 -3.24 -1.95
N LEU A 51 -10.80 -3.11 -2.38
CA LEU A 51 -9.66 -3.65 -1.66
C LEU A 51 -9.27 -2.80 -0.46
N ALA A 52 -9.53 -1.51 -0.52
CA ALA A 52 -9.08 -0.57 0.50
C ALA A 52 -9.47 -0.96 1.93
N PRO A 53 -10.73 -1.36 2.21
CA PRO A 53 -11.07 -1.76 3.58
C PRO A 53 -10.28 -2.97 4.06
N ILE A 54 -10.00 -3.91 3.16
CA ILE A 54 -9.24 -5.11 3.51
C ILE A 54 -7.81 -4.73 3.86
N VAL A 55 -7.20 -3.90 3.04
CA VAL A 55 -5.83 -3.43 3.27
C VAL A 55 -5.74 -2.64 4.57
N ALA A 56 -6.72 -1.78 4.81
CA ALA A 56 -6.75 -0.98 6.04
C ALA A 56 -6.87 -1.87 7.27
N ASP A 57 -7.70 -2.89 7.20
CA ASP A 57 -7.88 -3.81 8.32
C ASP A 57 -6.61 -4.60 8.60
N LEU A 58 -5.96 -5.09 7.55
CA LEU A 58 -4.71 -5.81 7.70
C LEU A 58 -3.60 -4.91 8.24
N ALA A 59 -3.57 -3.66 7.82
CA ALA A 59 -2.62 -2.68 8.34
C ALA A 59 -2.78 -2.52 9.85
N ARG A 60 -4.02 -2.46 10.31
CA ARG A 60 -4.30 -2.30 11.72
C ARG A 60 -3.90 -3.55 12.51
N GLN A 61 -4.20 -4.72 11.98
CA GLN A 61 -3.90 -5.97 12.66
C GLN A 61 -2.41 -6.25 12.74
N LEU A 62 -1.65 -5.78 11.77
CA LEU A 62 -0.23 -6.13 11.62
C LEU A 62 0.71 -4.95 11.85
N GLU A 63 0.23 -3.89 12.47
CA GLU A 63 1.00 -2.64 12.53
C GLU A 63 2.39 -2.78 13.18
N ASN A 64 2.60 -3.78 14.00
CA ASN A 64 3.90 -4.02 14.64
C ASN A 64 4.80 -4.95 13.83
N ARG A 65 4.30 -5.51 12.75
CA ARG A 65 5.04 -6.50 11.97
C ARG A 65 5.15 -6.13 10.50
N LEU A 66 4.21 -5.36 9.99
CA LEU A 66 4.14 -4.98 8.59
C LEU A 66 3.73 -3.54 8.50
N LYS A 67 4.50 -2.76 7.77
CA LYS A 67 4.16 -1.39 7.48
C LYS A 67 3.33 -1.39 6.19
N VAL A 68 2.23 -0.67 6.17
CA VAL A 68 1.36 -0.65 5.00
C VAL A 68 1.21 0.77 4.50
N GLY A 69 1.47 0.96 3.22
CA GLY A 69 1.37 2.26 2.59
C GLY A 69 0.43 2.25 1.41
N HIS A 70 -0.13 3.40 1.12
CA HIS A 70 -1.01 3.63 -0.02
C HIS A 70 -0.34 4.65 -0.93
N LEU A 71 -0.25 4.35 -2.23
CA LEU A 71 0.35 5.23 -3.21
C LEU A 71 -0.63 5.47 -4.35
N ASP A 72 -0.99 6.75 -4.56
CA ASP A 72 -1.84 7.13 -5.67
C ASP A 72 -0.96 7.35 -6.89
N VAL A 73 -1.15 6.53 -7.92
CA VAL A 73 -0.28 6.55 -9.09
C VAL A 73 -0.42 7.83 -9.91
N GLU A 74 -1.51 8.56 -9.74
CA GLU A 74 -1.68 9.83 -10.46
C GLU A 74 -0.95 10.97 -9.75
N VAL A 75 -0.82 10.88 -8.44
CA VAL A 75 -0.08 11.87 -7.65
C VAL A 75 1.41 11.55 -7.68
N SER A 76 1.75 10.28 -7.70
CA SER A 76 3.14 9.84 -7.60
C SER A 76 3.48 8.84 -8.71
N PRO A 77 3.52 9.31 -9.96
CA PRO A 77 3.72 8.42 -11.10
C PRO A 77 5.14 7.87 -11.24
N ALA A 78 6.13 8.55 -10.69
CA ALA A 78 7.52 8.13 -10.86
C ALA A 78 7.79 6.79 -10.19
N THR A 79 7.30 6.62 -8.96
CA THR A 79 7.48 5.37 -8.24
C THR A 79 6.73 4.23 -8.93
N ALA A 80 5.51 4.50 -9.40
CA ALA A 80 4.75 3.48 -10.12
C ALA A 80 5.50 3.03 -11.37
N ALA A 81 6.06 3.97 -12.12
CA ALA A 81 6.82 3.66 -13.33
C ALA A 81 8.08 2.87 -12.99
N GLN A 82 8.74 3.21 -11.91
CA GLN A 82 9.97 2.55 -11.49
C GLN A 82 9.77 1.05 -11.29
N PHE A 83 8.62 0.66 -10.77
CA PHE A 83 8.34 -0.74 -10.51
C PHE A 83 7.41 -1.38 -11.54
N GLY A 84 7.20 -0.70 -12.68
CA GLY A 84 6.44 -1.27 -13.78
C GLY A 84 4.95 -1.46 -13.49
N VAL A 85 4.39 -0.62 -12.65
CA VAL A 85 2.98 -0.72 -12.30
C VAL A 85 2.16 -0.17 -13.45
N MET A 86 1.40 -1.02 -14.12
CA MET A 86 0.62 -0.65 -15.30
C MET A 86 -0.87 -0.80 -15.11
N SER A 87 -1.30 -1.56 -14.11
CA SER A 87 -2.71 -1.72 -13.83
C SER A 87 -2.93 -1.66 -12.32
N MET A 88 -4.12 -1.26 -11.91
CA MET A 88 -4.47 -1.10 -10.53
C MET A 88 -5.61 -2.05 -10.15
N PRO A 89 -5.62 -2.54 -8.93
CA PRO A 89 -4.57 -2.33 -7.92
C PRO A 89 -3.36 -3.21 -8.18
N THR A 90 -2.20 -2.73 -7.77
CA THR A 90 -0.99 -3.54 -7.72
C THR A 90 -0.46 -3.44 -6.31
N LEU A 91 -0.17 -4.58 -5.72
CA LEU A 91 0.36 -4.65 -4.36
C LEU A 91 1.77 -5.19 -4.45
N ILE A 92 2.73 -4.43 -3.93
CA ILE A 92 4.12 -4.88 -3.90
C ILE A 92 4.58 -4.94 -2.46
N PHE A 93 5.10 -6.08 -2.07
CA PHE A 93 5.69 -6.28 -0.75
C PHE A 93 7.18 -6.03 -0.85
N PHE A 94 7.69 -5.16 -0.01
CA PHE A 94 9.12 -4.86 0.05
C PHE A 94 9.71 -5.43 1.33
N LYS A 95 10.87 -6.01 1.20
CA LYS A 95 11.61 -6.54 2.35
C LYS A 95 13.05 -6.12 2.21
N GLU A 96 13.58 -5.45 3.23
CA GLU A 96 14.95 -4.94 3.20
C GLU A 96 15.20 -4.05 1.98
N GLY A 97 14.21 -3.24 1.66
CA GLY A 97 14.32 -2.27 0.57
C GLY A 97 14.15 -2.84 -0.83
N LYS A 98 13.79 -4.10 -0.96
CA LYS A 98 13.65 -4.75 -2.27
C LYS A 98 12.29 -5.39 -2.44
N PRO A 99 11.74 -5.37 -3.67
CA PRO A 99 10.50 -6.08 -3.93
C PRO A 99 10.67 -7.58 -3.64
N ALA A 100 9.80 -8.10 -2.80
CA ALA A 100 9.84 -9.52 -2.42
C ALA A 100 8.69 -10.29 -3.03
N HIS A 101 7.57 -9.63 -3.30
CA HIS A 101 6.39 -10.30 -3.85
C HIS A 101 5.49 -9.25 -4.48
N GLN A 102 4.76 -9.61 -5.51
CA GLN A 102 3.87 -8.69 -6.22
C GLN A 102 2.56 -9.38 -6.56
N MET A 103 1.47 -8.66 -6.36
CA MET A 103 0.14 -9.12 -6.72
C MET A 103 -0.52 -8.06 -7.60
N VAL A 104 -1.08 -8.47 -8.72
CA VAL A 104 -1.72 -7.56 -9.68
C VAL A 104 -3.20 -7.89 -9.78
N GLY A 105 -4.04 -6.86 -9.71
CA GLY A 105 -5.47 -7.02 -9.80
C GLY A 105 -6.13 -7.23 -8.46
N ALA A 106 -7.45 -7.41 -8.48
CA ALA A 106 -8.21 -7.60 -7.25
C ALA A 106 -7.75 -8.86 -6.54
N ALA A 107 -7.58 -8.78 -5.25
CA ALA A 107 -7.13 -9.90 -4.44
C ALA A 107 -8.11 -10.12 -3.29
N SER A 108 -8.29 -11.39 -2.93
CA SER A 108 -9.11 -11.71 -1.78
C SER A 108 -8.31 -11.47 -0.50
N ARG A 109 -9.01 -11.32 0.61
CA ARG A 109 -8.35 -11.21 1.91
C ARG A 109 -7.46 -12.42 2.17
N GLN A 110 -7.94 -13.61 1.83
CA GLN A 110 -7.18 -14.83 2.07
C GLN A 110 -5.88 -14.84 1.27
N ALA A 111 -5.92 -14.42 0.01
CA ALA A 111 -4.73 -14.36 -0.82
C ALA A 111 -3.71 -13.37 -0.24
N LEU A 112 -4.19 -12.23 0.25
CA LEU A 112 -3.32 -11.24 0.88
C LEU A 112 -2.70 -11.79 2.15
N GLU A 113 -3.49 -12.45 2.98
CA GLU A 113 -2.96 -13.03 4.22
C GLU A 113 -1.88 -14.05 3.95
N GLN A 114 -2.08 -14.88 2.94
CA GLN A 114 -1.08 -15.88 2.58
C GLN A 114 0.21 -15.22 2.06
N ALA A 115 0.08 -14.19 1.26
CA ALA A 115 1.25 -13.46 0.76
C ALA A 115 2.02 -12.82 1.92
N ILE A 116 1.29 -12.22 2.86
CA ILE A 116 1.91 -11.61 4.03
C ILE A 116 2.70 -12.64 4.85
N LEU A 117 2.12 -13.80 5.06
CA LEU A 117 2.81 -14.85 5.81
C LEU A 117 4.13 -15.25 5.14
N LYS A 118 4.13 -15.33 3.83
CA LYS A 118 5.35 -15.65 3.10
C LYS A 118 6.41 -14.56 3.26
N VAL A 119 6.00 -13.31 3.20
CA VAL A 119 6.94 -12.19 3.30
C VAL A 119 7.48 -12.07 4.71
N LEU A 120 6.66 -12.32 5.73
CA LEU A 120 7.07 -12.21 7.12
C LEU A 120 7.85 -13.42 7.62
N ALA A 121 7.85 -14.50 6.89
CA ALA A 121 8.54 -15.72 7.30
C ALA A 121 10.07 -15.56 7.33
#